data_5cd7249a3c493477df38a90e63cd9a52
#
_entry.id   5cd7249a3c493477df38a90e63cd9a52
#
_cell.length_a   1.000
_cell.length_b   1.000
_cell.length_c   1.000
_cell.angle_alpha   90.00
_cell.angle_beta   90.00
_cell.angle_gamma   90.00
#
_symmetry.space_group_name_H-M   'P 1'
#
loop_
_entity.id
_entity.type
_entity.pdbx_description
1 polymer ?
#
loop_
_entity_poly.entity_id
_entity_poly.type
_entity_poly.pdbx_seq_one_letter_code
_entity_poly.pdbx_strand_id
1 'polypeptide(L)'
;MLDDMRALPHIMCKKKVLNAGKPAPYPRFYRQKQEANVSDKNQNLQDIFLNALRKSKTPVTMFLVKGVKLQGIITWFDNFSLLLRRDGQSQLVYKHAISTVMPSHDFDLSLLGGNLRDAPPSKGKALQDVFLNAVRRSDESVTMFLVNGVMLQGDIVAFDLFCMLLERERQVQLVYKHAISTVQPNGPINLTDNGDGETDEA
;
A
#
# COMPACT_ATOMS: atom_id res chain seq x y z
N MET A 1 60.59 -19.16 -20.48
CA MET A 1 60.10 -20.20 -19.58
C MET A 1 58.73 -19.73 -19.18
N LEU A 2 57.77 -20.00 -20.04
CA LEU A 2 56.82 -21.14 -20.06
C LEU A 2 55.85 -21.05 -18.88
N ASP A 3 54.65 -20.47 -19.17
CA ASP A 3 53.44 -21.21 -19.54
C ASP A 3 52.84 -22.00 -18.38
N ASP A 4 51.70 -21.59 -17.90
CA ASP A 4 50.53 -22.44 -17.80
C ASP A 4 49.24 -21.63 -17.46
N MET A 5 48.56 -21.14 -18.51
CA MET A 5 47.16 -20.67 -18.41
C MET A 5 46.24 -21.89 -18.62
N ARG A 6 45.76 -22.49 -17.53
CA ARG A 6 44.73 -23.53 -17.61
C ARG A 6 43.36 -22.90 -17.88
N ALA A 7 42.87 -23.18 -19.07
CA ALA A 7 41.53 -22.89 -19.54
C ALA A 7 40.46 -23.56 -18.67
N LEU A 8 39.48 -22.76 -18.25
CA LEU A 8 38.24 -23.26 -17.66
C LEU A 8 37.30 -23.77 -18.76
N PRO A 9 36.60 -24.88 -18.56
CA PRO A 9 35.71 -25.45 -19.57
C PRO A 9 34.40 -24.64 -19.70
N HIS A 10 34.09 -24.30 -20.94
CA HIS A 10 32.80 -23.76 -21.37
C HIS A 10 31.68 -24.76 -21.01
N ILE A 11 30.85 -24.41 -20.05
CA ILE A 11 29.57 -25.10 -19.81
C ILE A 11 28.59 -24.59 -20.87
N MET A 12 28.44 -25.33 -21.93
CA MET A 12 27.37 -25.15 -22.92
C MET A 12 26.02 -25.43 -22.27
N CYS A 13 25.30 -24.35 -21.89
CA CYS A 13 23.91 -24.45 -21.49
C CYS A 13 23.05 -24.70 -22.76
N LYS A 14 22.70 -25.97 -23.00
CA LYS A 14 21.77 -26.37 -24.05
C LYS A 14 20.40 -25.77 -23.71
N LYS A 15 19.97 -24.74 -24.46
CA LYS A 15 18.59 -24.23 -24.44
C LYS A 15 17.65 -25.34 -24.89
N LYS A 16 16.97 -25.97 -23.94
CA LYS A 16 15.81 -26.81 -24.21
C LYS A 16 14.64 -25.87 -24.47
N VAL A 17 14.23 -25.76 -25.73
CA VAL A 17 12.97 -25.13 -26.13
C VAL A 17 11.86 -26.00 -25.54
N LEU A 18 11.24 -25.56 -24.45
CA LEU A 18 10.05 -26.15 -23.90
C LEU A 18 8.83 -25.47 -24.55
N ASN A 19 8.06 -26.29 -25.23
CA ASN A 19 6.76 -25.95 -25.79
C ASN A 19 5.90 -25.16 -24.79
N ALA A 20 5.29 -24.07 -25.26
CA ALA A 20 4.34 -23.25 -24.53
C ALA A 20 3.05 -24.05 -24.23
N GLY A 21 3.11 -24.93 -23.23
CA GLY A 21 1.95 -25.51 -22.59
C GLY A 21 1.35 -24.50 -21.61
N LYS A 22 0.01 -24.45 -21.56
CA LYS A 22 -0.77 -23.64 -20.62
C LYS A 22 -0.15 -23.69 -19.22
N PRO A 23 -0.06 -22.55 -18.47
CA PRO A 23 0.47 -22.59 -17.11
C PRO A 23 -0.35 -23.58 -16.28
N ALA A 24 0.35 -24.48 -15.61
CA ALA A 24 -0.27 -25.47 -14.74
C ALA A 24 -1.13 -24.77 -13.69
N PRO A 25 -2.34 -25.28 -13.37
CA PRO A 25 -3.15 -24.72 -12.30
C PRO A 25 -2.37 -24.86 -10.98
N TYR A 26 -2.33 -23.80 -10.20
CA TYR A 26 -1.70 -23.76 -8.89
C TYR A 26 -2.12 -24.96 -8.04
N PRO A 27 -1.23 -25.56 -7.21
CA PRO A 27 -1.56 -26.71 -6.40
C PRO A 27 -2.82 -26.45 -5.56
N ARG A 28 -3.73 -27.43 -5.51
CA ARG A 28 -5.00 -27.38 -4.77
C ARG A 28 -4.88 -26.95 -3.31
N PHE A 29 -3.72 -27.13 -2.71
CA PHE A 29 -3.42 -26.75 -1.33
C PHE A 29 -3.52 -25.23 -1.07
N TYR A 30 -3.29 -24.38 -2.08
CA TYR A 30 -3.39 -22.93 -1.93
C TYR A 30 -4.83 -22.41 -2.00
N ARG A 31 -5.73 -23.18 -2.62
CA ARG A 31 -7.13 -22.77 -2.81
C ARG A 31 -7.97 -22.91 -1.52
N GLN A 32 -7.67 -23.88 -0.69
CA GLN A 32 -8.44 -24.15 0.55
C GLN A 32 -8.12 -23.20 1.71
N LYS A 33 -6.95 -22.54 1.70
CA LYS A 33 -6.60 -21.55 2.75
C LYS A 33 -7.22 -20.17 2.54
N GLN A 34 -7.76 -19.87 1.36
CA GLN A 34 -8.38 -18.56 1.09
C GLN A 34 -9.85 -18.51 1.47
N GLU A 35 -10.56 -19.64 1.54
CA GLU A 35 -11.98 -19.68 1.93
C GLU A 35 -12.19 -19.68 3.45
N ALA A 36 -11.14 -19.92 4.24
CA ALA A 36 -11.22 -20.03 5.69
C ALA A 36 -10.96 -18.70 6.45
N ASN A 37 -10.58 -17.62 5.78
CA ASN A 37 -10.28 -16.32 6.40
C ASN A 37 -11.31 -15.21 6.11
N VAL A 38 -12.56 -15.56 5.85
CA VAL A 38 -13.65 -14.56 5.60
C VAL A 38 -14.37 -14.13 6.88
N SER A 39 -13.86 -14.48 8.05
CA SER A 39 -14.51 -14.12 9.32
C SER A 39 -13.56 -13.46 10.32
N ASP A 40 -12.75 -12.47 9.90
CA ASP A 40 -12.08 -11.63 10.89
C ASP A 40 -12.41 -10.16 10.66
N LYS A 41 -13.13 -9.58 11.65
CA LYS A 41 -13.67 -8.21 11.66
C LYS A 41 -12.62 -7.11 11.76
N ASN A 42 -11.35 -7.41 11.47
CA ASN A 42 -10.23 -6.47 11.44
C ASN A 42 -9.51 -6.53 10.09
N GLN A 43 -10.24 -6.28 8.99
CA GLN A 43 -9.56 -6.05 7.74
C GLN A 43 -8.85 -4.69 7.82
N ASN A 44 -7.52 -4.71 7.78
CA ASN A 44 -6.71 -3.49 7.71
C ASN A 44 -7.03 -2.74 6.42
N LEU A 45 -7.05 -1.41 6.47
CA LEU A 45 -7.29 -0.54 5.32
C LEU A 45 -6.42 -0.94 4.11
N GLN A 46 -5.15 -1.25 4.38
CA GLN A 46 -4.21 -1.75 3.38
C GLN A 46 -4.74 -2.99 2.64
N ASP A 47 -5.24 -3.99 3.37
CA ASP A 47 -5.69 -5.24 2.76
C ASP A 47 -6.97 -5.06 1.95
N ILE A 48 -7.87 -4.20 2.43
CA ILE A 48 -9.09 -3.82 1.70
C ILE A 48 -8.70 -3.18 0.37
N PHE A 49 -7.82 -2.18 0.39
CA PHE A 49 -7.38 -1.44 -0.79
C PHE A 49 -6.64 -2.33 -1.80
N LEU A 50 -5.63 -3.09 -1.34
CA LEU A 50 -4.87 -4.00 -2.20
C LEU A 50 -5.75 -5.11 -2.78
N ASN A 51 -6.74 -5.60 -2.03
CA ASN A 51 -7.68 -6.63 -2.49
C ASN A 51 -8.66 -6.08 -3.54
N ALA A 52 -9.13 -4.86 -3.39
CA ALA A 52 -9.95 -4.18 -4.39
C ALA A 52 -9.18 -4.03 -5.71
N LEU A 53 -7.94 -3.52 -5.67
CA LEU A 53 -7.06 -3.39 -6.84
C LEU A 53 -6.76 -4.74 -7.50
N ARG A 54 -6.54 -5.78 -6.71
CA ARG A 54 -6.29 -7.14 -7.21
C ARG A 54 -7.53 -7.72 -7.91
N LYS A 55 -8.71 -7.56 -7.30
CA LYS A 55 -9.98 -8.07 -7.85
C LYS A 55 -10.36 -7.37 -9.14
N SER A 56 -10.23 -6.05 -9.20
CA SER A 56 -10.51 -5.25 -10.40
C SER A 56 -9.43 -5.37 -11.47
N LYS A 57 -8.27 -5.99 -11.14
CA LYS A 57 -7.08 -6.04 -12.01
C LYS A 57 -6.63 -4.66 -12.47
N THR A 58 -6.84 -3.65 -11.65
CA THR A 58 -6.45 -2.28 -11.94
C THR A 58 -4.93 -2.18 -11.98
N PRO A 59 -4.35 -1.65 -13.06
CA PRO A 59 -2.93 -1.35 -13.10
C PRO A 59 -2.57 -0.34 -12.02
N VAL A 60 -1.44 -0.52 -11.38
CA VAL A 60 -0.96 0.36 -10.32
C VAL A 60 0.43 0.89 -10.63
N THR A 61 0.69 2.08 -10.14
CA THR A 61 2.03 2.63 -10.01
C THR A 61 2.43 2.55 -8.53
N MET A 62 3.55 1.92 -8.24
CA MET A 62 4.14 1.86 -6.90
C MET A 62 5.42 2.67 -6.89
N PHE A 63 5.57 3.49 -5.87
CA PHE A 63 6.83 4.19 -5.62
C PHE A 63 7.51 3.55 -4.42
N LEU A 64 8.78 3.21 -4.58
CA LEU A 64 9.58 2.68 -3.49
C LEU A 64 10.22 3.81 -2.69
N VAL A 65 10.57 3.52 -1.45
CA VAL A 65 11.22 4.46 -0.52
C VAL A 65 12.49 5.07 -1.12
N LYS A 66 13.22 4.32 -1.94
CA LYS A 66 14.43 4.80 -2.64
C LYS A 66 14.14 5.51 -3.98
N GLY A 67 12.90 5.89 -4.25
CA GLY A 67 12.52 6.65 -5.45
C GLY A 67 12.30 5.81 -6.71
N VAL A 68 12.45 4.49 -6.66
CA VAL A 68 12.17 3.62 -7.82
C VAL A 68 10.67 3.56 -8.06
N LYS A 69 10.28 3.68 -9.34
CA LYS A 69 8.89 3.54 -9.80
C LYS A 69 8.68 2.16 -10.43
N LEU A 70 7.72 1.41 -9.92
CA LEU A 70 7.27 0.15 -10.47
C LEU A 70 5.84 0.29 -11.02
N GLN A 71 5.52 -0.46 -12.07
CA GLN A 71 4.17 -0.48 -12.66
C GLN A 71 3.75 -1.91 -12.95
N GLY A 72 2.47 -2.21 -12.78
CA GLY A 72 1.93 -3.55 -13.08
C GLY A 72 0.58 -3.77 -12.43
N ILE A 73 0.14 -5.02 -12.40
CA ILE A 73 -1.10 -5.47 -11.77
C ILE A 73 -0.73 -6.29 -10.53
N ILE A 74 -1.38 -6.02 -9.41
CA ILE A 74 -1.23 -6.82 -8.20
C ILE A 74 -1.94 -8.15 -8.42
N THR A 75 -1.21 -9.27 -8.34
CA THR A 75 -1.77 -10.60 -8.50
C THR A 75 -1.93 -11.36 -7.19
N TRP A 76 -1.08 -11.07 -6.23
CA TRP A 76 -1.08 -11.66 -4.90
C TRP A 76 -0.45 -10.71 -3.89
N PHE A 77 -0.81 -10.83 -2.62
CA PHE A 77 -0.13 -10.18 -1.50
C PHE A 77 -0.34 -10.98 -0.21
N ASP A 78 0.58 -10.79 0.72
CA ASP A 78 0.53 -11.29 2.09
C ASP A 78 0.85 -10.17 3.10
N ASN A 79 1.14 -10.52 4.35
CA ASN A 79 1.44 -9.52 5.39
C ASN A 79 2.71 -8.69 5.10
N PHE A 80 3.68 -9.24 4.36
CA PHE A 80 5.02 -8.64 4.19
C PHE A 80 5.35 -8.24 2.77
N SER A 81 4.69 -8.85 1.79
CA SER A 81 5.04 -8.71 0.38
C SER A 81 3.82 -8.69 -0.53
N LEU A 82 4.03 -8.28 -1.77
CA LEU A 82 3.06 -8.37 -2.84
C LEU A 82 3.74 -8.80 -4.14
N LEU A 83 2.97 -9.43 -5.00
CA LEU A 83 3.40 -9.87 -6.32
C LEU A 83 2.83 -8.95 -7.39
N LEU A 84 3.72 -8.21 -8.04
CA LEU A 84 3.41 -7.31 -9.15
C LEU A 84 3.70 -8.01 -10.47
N ARG A 85 2.73 -8.00 -11.39
CA ARG A 85 2.88 -8.59 -12.72
C ARG A 85 2.85 -7.51 -13.79
N ARG A 86 3.83 -7.54 -14.69
CA ARG A 86 3.90 -6.68 -15.86
C ARG A 86 4.51 -7.44 -17.04
N ASP A 87 3.91 -7.33 -18.21
CA ASP A 87 4.42 -7.90 -19.48
C ASP A 87 4.81 -9.39 -19.38
N GLY A 88 3.98 -10.17 -18.65
CA GLY A 88 4.22 -11.60 -18.43
C GLY A 88 5.23 -11.94 -17.34
N GLN A 89 5.96 -10.96 -16.81
CA GLN A 89 6.91 -11.14 -15.71
C GLN A 89 6.26 -10.83 -14.36
N SER A 90 6.66 -11.57 -13.34
CA SER A 90 6.22 -11.36 -11.96
C SER A 90 7.40 -10.91 -11.10
N GLN A 91 7.18 -9.86 -10.32
CA GLN A 91 8.16 -9.30 -9.39
C GLN A 91 7.61 -9.32 -7.98
N LEU A 92 8.37 -9.88 -7.03
CA LEU A 92 8.07 -9.80 -5.61
C LEU A 92 8.55 -8.46 -5.07
N VAL A 93 7.65 -7.73 -4.42
CA VAL A 93 7.93 -6.43 -3.81
C VAL A 93 7.63 -6.51 -2.32
N TYR A 94 8.59 -6.17 -1.48
CA TYR A 94 8.40 -6.13 -0.03
C TYR A 94 7.71 -4.85 0.40
N LYS A 95 6.68 -4.95 1.23
CA LYS A 95 5.85 -3.80 1.66
C LYS A 95 6.66 -2.71 2.38
N HIS A 96 7.68 -3.08 3.15
CA HIS A 96 8.55 -2.11 3.82
C HIS A 96 9.38 -1.24 2.85
N ALA A 97 9.56 -1.69 1.61
CA ALA A 97 10.24 -0.92 0.58
C ALA A 97 9.32 0.01 -0.21
N ILE A 98 7.99 -0.11 -0.02
CA ILE A 98 6.99 0.69 -0.74
C ILE A 98 6.72 1.97 0.04
N SER A 99 6.73 3.12 -0.63
CA SER A 99 6.27 4.37 -0.07
C SER A 99 4.80 4.62 -0.38
N THR A 100 4.39 4.45 -1.65
CA THR A 100 3.01 4.67 -2.06
C THR A 100 2.56 3.68 -3.14
N VAL A 101 1.25 3.41 -3.17
CA VAL A 101 0.58 2.63 -4.22
C VAL A 101 -0.55 3.48 -4.78
N MET A 102 -0.52 3.75 -6.07
CA MET A 102 -1.50 4.58 -6.76
C MET A 102 -2.11 3.80 -7.94
N PRO A 103 -3.44 3.70 -8.04
CA PRO A 103 -4.11 3.20 -9.24
C PRO A 103 -3.77 4.07 -10.45
N SER A 104 -3.67 3.46 -11.63
CA SER A 104 -3.36 4.20 -12.87
C SER A 104 -4.55 4.97 -13.44
N HIS A 105 -5.75 4.72 -12.93
CA HIS A 105 -7.00 5.35 -13.32
C HIS A 105 -7.78 5.78 -12.08
N ASP A 106 -8.81 6.61 -12.27
CA ASP A 106 -9.75 6.96 -11.21
C ASP A 106 -10.25 5.70 -10.50
N PHE A 107 -10.13 5.71 -9.19
CA PHE A 107 -10.49 4.58 -8.36
C PHE A 107 -11.74 4.92 -7.57
N ASP A 108 -12.79 4.10 -7.74
CA ASP A 108 -14.01 4.27 -7.00
C ASP A 108 -13.85 3.79 -5.55
N LEU A 109 -13.88 4.74 -4.62
CA LEU A 109 -13.79 4.47 -3.18
C LEU A 109 -14.93 3.59 -2.67
N SER A 110 -16.08 3.53 -3.36
CA SER A 110 -17.20 2.66 -3.00
C SER A 110 -16.82 1.18 -3.03
N LEU A 111 -15.81 0.81 -3.84
CA LEU A 111 -15.27 -0.56 -3.91
C LEU A 111 -14.58 -1.01 -2.62
N LEU A 112 -14.26 -0.09 -1.74
CA LEU A 112 -13.61 -0.39 -0.45
C LEU A 112 -14.61 -0.79 0.65
N GLY A 113 -15.92 -0.75 0.34
CA GLY A 113 -16.95 -1.21 1.27
C GLY A 113 -17.31 -0.19 2.35
N GLY A 114 -18.26 0.69 2.05
CA GLY A 114 -18.79 1.70 2.96
C GLY A 114 -18.18 3.10 2.74
N ASN A 115 -18.79 4.08 3.39
CA ASN A 115 -18.28 5.45 3.39
C ASN A 115 -17.06 5.53 4.32
N LEU A 116 -15.86 5.31 3.78
CA LEU A 116 -14.61 5.39 4.55
C LEU A 116 -14.42 6.77 5.20
N ARG A 117 -14.97 7.82 4.58
CA ARG A 117 -14.95 9.18 5.14
C ARG A 117 -15.79 9.29 6.42
N ASP A 118 -16.90 8.55 6.50
CA ASP A 118 -17.80 8.52 7.64
C ASP A 118 -17.43 7.42 8.66
N ALA A 119 -16.36 6.68 8.41
CA ALA A 119 -15.89 5.69 9.38
C ALA A 119 -15.58 6.39 10.72
N PRO A 120 -16.07 5.82 11.84
CA PRO A 120 -15.83 6.42 13.14
C PRO A 120 -14.33 6.58 13.35
N PRO A 121 -13.90 7.68 13.99
CA PRO A 121 -12.50 7.92 14.28
C PRO A 121 -11.93 6.74 15.05
N SER A 122 -10.67 6.39 14.76
CA SER A 122 -10.00 5.35 15.53
C SER A 122 -10.01 5.75 17.01
N LYS A 123 -10.44 4.84 17.90
CA LYS A 123 -10.49 5.10 19.36
C LYS A 123 -9.11 5.14 20.01
N GLY A 124 -8.04 5.27 19.22
CA GLY A 124 -6.67 5.33 19.70
C GLY A 124 -6.40 6.61 20.49
N LYS A 125 -5.83 6.46 21.70
CA LYS A 125 -5.29 7.58 22.50
C LYS A 125 -3.87 7.98 22.06
N ALA A 126 -3.32 7.33 21.03
CA ALA A 126 -2.00 7.68 20.52
C ALA A 126 -2.03 9.07 19.88
N LEU A 127 -0.99 9.87 20.12
CA LEU A 127 -0.87 11.24 19.56
C LEU A 127 -1.15 11.27 18.05
N GLN A 128 -0.62 10.29 17.32
CA GLN A 128 -0.86 10.18 15.88
C GLN A 128 -2.34 10.04 15.53
N ASP A 129 -3.08 9.19 16.25
CA ASP A 129 -4.50 8.95 16.00
C ASP A 129 -5.33 10.19 16.33
N VAL A 130 -5.01 10.86 17.43
CA VAL A 130 -5.63 12.13 17.84
C VAL A 130 -5.42 13.18 16.75
N PHE A 131 -4.18 13.35 16.30
CA PHE A 131 -3.82 14.31 15.26
C PHE A 131 -4.53 14.03 13.93
N LEU A 132 -4.44 12.79 13.43
CA LEU A 132 -5.05 12.43 12.14
C LEU A 132 -6.58 12.48 12.17
N ASN A 133 -7.20 12.16 13.31
CA ASN A 133 -8.64 12.32 13.49
C ASN A 133 -9.04 13.80 13.54
N ALA A 134 -8.25 14.67 14.16
CA ALA A 134 -8.51 16.11 14.17
C ALA A 134 -8.43 16.69 12.74
N VAL A 135 -7.43 16.31 11.96
CA VAL A 135 -7.31 16.69 10.56
C VAL A 135 -8.53 16.25 9.74
N ARG A 136 -8.96 14.99 9.88
CA ARG A 136 -10.16 14.48 9.19
C ARG A 136 -11.44 15.21 9.56
N ARG A 137 -11.59 15.62 10.82
CA ARG A 137 -12.79 16.35 11.31
C ARG A 137 -12.80 17.80 10.82
N SER A 138 -11.64 18.42 10.67
CA SER A 138 -11.55 19.79 10.17
C SER A 138 -11.74 19.91 8.66
N ASP A 139 -11.83 18.77 7.95
CA ASP A 139 -11.91 18.70 6.48
C ASP A 139 -10.75 19.46 5.78
N GLU A 140 -9.61 19.52 6.47
CA GLU A 140 -8.42 20.19 5.99
C GLU A 140 -7.55 19.25 5.18
N SER A 141 -7.13 19.71 4.01
CA SER A 141 -6.13 18.99 3.23
C SER A 141 -4.77 19.03 3.91
N VAL A 142 -3.94 18.04 3.62
CA VAL A 142 -2.59 17.93 4.20
C VAL A 142 -1.51 18.00 3.14
N THR A 143 -0.37 18.52 3.56
CA THR A 143 0.90 18.37 2.86
C THR A 143 1.75 17.37 3.63
N MET A 144 2.16 16.29 2.97
CA MET A 144 3.02 15.24 3.52
C MET A 144 4.37 15.27 2.85
N PHE A 145 5.44 15.17 3.63
CA PHE A 145 6.77 14.94 3.11
C PHE A 145 7.18 13.50 3.38
N LEU A 146 7.61 12.82 2.33
CA LEU A 146 8.14 11.46 2.42
C LEU A 146 9.63 11.48 2.73
N VAL A 147 10.15 10.38 3.27
CA VAL A 147 11.57 10.22 3.62
C VAL A 147 12.52 10.34 2.42
N ASN A 148 12.02 10.18 1.19
CA ASN A 148 12.78 10.39 -0.03
C ASN A 148 12.68 11.81 -0.60
N GLY A 149 12.10 12.75 0.17
CA GLY A 149 11.94 14.15 -0.23
C GLY A 149 10.74 14.45 -1.14
N VAL A 150 9.95 13.44 -1.51
CA VAL A 150 8.72 13.66 -2.28
C VAL A 150 7.68 14.33 -1.40
N MET A 151 7.01 15.34 -1.94
CA MET A 151 5.87 16.01 -1.31
C MET A 151 4.57 15.51 -1.92
N LEU A 152 3.64 15.12 -1.07
CA LEU A 152 2.28 14.73 -1.43
C LEU A 152 1.29 15.73 -0.82
N GLN A 153 0.19 15.99 -1.53
CA GLN A 153 -0.91 16.81 -1.03
C GLN A 153 -2.24 16.11 -1.29
N GLY A 154 -3.20 16.30 -0.40
CA GLY A 154 -4.54 15.74 -0.54
C GLY A 154 -5.27 15.65 0.78
N ASP A 155 -6.45 15.04 0.73
CA ASP A 155 -7.34 14.85 1.88
C ASP A 155 -7.15 13.44 2.44
N ILE A 156 -7.10 13.29 3.76
CA ILE A 156 -7.03 12.00 4.42
C ILE A 156 -8.42 11.37 4.42
N VAL A 157 -8.64 10.39 3.56
CA VAL A 157 -9.91 9.64 3.48
C VAL A 157 -10.04 8.67 4.65
N ALA A 158 -8.99 7.89 4.91
CA ALA A 158 -8.93 6.90 5.98
C ALA A 158 -7.48 6.63 6.38
N PHE A 159 -7.29 6.05 7.55
CA PHE A 159 -5.98 5.56 7.99
C PHE A 159 -6.15 4.36 8.92
N ASP A 160 -5.11 3.54 8.98
CA ASP A 160 -4.97 2.45 9.95
C ASP A 160 -3.62 2.53 10.66
N LEU A 161 -3.20 1.45 11.31
CA LEU A 161 -1.93 1.39 12.03
C LEU A 161 -0.72 1.59 11.10
N PHE A 162 -0.79 1.12 9.85
CA PHE A 162 0.35 1.02 8.93
C PHE A 162 0.32 1.99 7.76
N CYS A 163 -0.85 2.46 7.37
CA CYS A 163 -1.01 3.28 6.17
C CYS A 163 -2.10 4.33 6.30
N MET A 164 -2.15 5.21 5.32
CA MET A 164 -3.21 6.19 5.09
C MET A 164 -3.65 6.14 3.64
N LEU A 165 -4.92 6.44 3.42
CA LEU A 165 -5.49 6.65 2.10
C LEU A 165 -5.64 8.15 1.88
N LEU A 166 -4.91 8.65 0.90
CA LEU A 166 -4.93 10.06 0.49
C LEU A 166 -5.70 10.19 -0.80
N GLU A 167 -6.57 11.20 -0.90
CA GLU A 167 -7.29 11.53 -2.13
C GLU A 167 -6.96 12.94 -2.57
N ARG A 168 -6.75 13.12 -3.86
CA ARG A 168 -6.62 14.42 -4.52
C ARG A 168 -7.20 14.35 -5.91
N GLU A 169 -8.14 15.23 -6.24
CA GLU A 169 -8.72 15.33 -7.60
C GLU A 169 -9.20 13.97 -8.14
N ARG A 170 -9.90 13.18 -7.31
CA ARG A 170 -10.34 11.81 -7.59
C ARG A 170 -9.23 10.76 -7.73
N GLN A 171 -7.99 11.16 -7.59
CA GLN A 171 -6.89 10.19 -7.52
C GLN A 171 -6.67 9.78 -6.08
N VAL A 172 -6.75 8.47 -5.86
CA VAL A 172 -6.57 7.86 -4.55
C VAL A 172 -5.22 7.18 -4.50
N GLN A 173 -4.48 7.37 -3.42
CA GLN A 173 -3.23 6.65 -3.21
C GLN A 173 -3.10 6.16 -1.78
N LEU A 174 -2.61 4.95 -1.64
CA LEU A 174 -2.23 4.38 -0.37
C LEU A 174 -0.81 4.83 -0.03
N VAL A 175 -0.64 5.47 1.13
CA VAL A 175 0.66 5.94 1.63
C VAL A 175 1.04 5.14 2.85
N TYR A 176 2.20 4.52 2.83
CA TYR A 176 2.72 3.76 3.99
C TYR A 176 3.32 4.71 5.02
N LYS A 177 2.92 4.57 6.29
CA LYS A 177 3.36 5.46 7.37
C LYS A 177 4.87 5.44 7.61
N HIS A 178 5.53 4.30 7.40
CA HIS A 178 6.98 4.19 7.52
C HIS A 178 7.76 5.03 6.49
N ALA A 179 7.11 5.44 5.41
CA ALA A 179 7.70 6.30 4.38
C ALA A 179 7.41 7.79 4.59
N ILE A 180 6.60 8.14 5.61
CA ILE A 180 6.24 9.54 5.90
C ILE A 180 7.26 10.13 6.87
N SER A 181 7.78 11.30 6.53
CA SER A 181 8.63 12.10 7.40
C SER A 181 7.80 13.08 8.23
N THR A 182 6.91 13.84 7.58
CA THR A 182 6.05 14.82 8.26
C THR A 182 4.67 14.88 7.62
N VAL A 183 3.67 15.26 8.42
CA VAL A 183 2.31 15.58 7.97
C VAL A 183 1.97 16.97 8.48
N GLN A 184 1.60 17.87 7.60
CA GLN A 184 1.23 19.23 7.92
C GLN A 184 -0.15 19.55 7.36
N PRO A 185 -1.16 19.87 8.19
CA PRO A 185 -2.43 20.41 7.72
C PRO A 185 -2.22 21.77 7.05
N ASN A 186 -3.02 22.06 6.05
CA ASN A 186 -2.94 23.35 5.34
C ASN A 186 -3.70 24.47 6.08
N GLY A 187 -4.57 24.10 7.05
CA GLY A 187 -5.31 25.02 7.91
C GLY A 187 -5.17 24.69 9.39
N PRO A 188 -5.77 25.49 10.27
CA PRO A 188 -5.73 25.28 11.71
C PRO A 188 -6.55 24.05 12.09
N ILE A 189 -6.04 23.22 13.01
CA ILE A 189 -6.73 22.08 13.57
C ILE A 189 -6.87 22.20 15.09
N ASN A 190 -8.01 21.76 15.65
CA ASN A 190 -8.23 21.66 17.08
C ASN A 190 -7.88 20.27 17.58
N LEU A 191 -6.87 20.17 18.45
CA LEU A 191 -6.43 18.91 19.06
C LEU A 191 -7.17 18.61 20.38
N THR A 192 -7.88 19.57 20.95
CA THR A 192 -8.51 19.49 22.28
C THR A 192 -9.87 18.82 22.32
N ASP A 193 -10.44 18.46 21.16
CA ASP A 193 -11.81 17.92 21.07
C ASP A 193 -11.85 16.39 21.26
N ASN A 194 -11.12 15.90 22.25
CA ASN A 194 -11.13 14.48 22.64
C ASN A 194 -12.14 14.20 23.75
N GLY A 195 -13.37 14.71 23.69
CA GLY A 195 -14.48 14.21 24.50
C GLY A 195 -14.29 14.03 26.01
N ASP A 196 -13.20 14.48 26.56
CA ASP A 196 -12.95 14.51 28.00
C ASP A 196 -13.38 15.90 28.51
N GLY A 197 -14.69 16.05 28.65
CA GLY A 197 -15.29 17.15 29.41
C GLY A 197 -15.02 16.95 30.91
N GLU A 198 -13.78 17.15 31.34
CA GLU A 198 -13.53 17.53 32.72
C GLU A 198 -13.51 19.05 32.77
N THR A 199 -14.66 19.59 33.13
CA THR A 199 -14.78 20.94 33.66
C THR A 199 -14.03 20.98 34.99
N ASP A 200 -12.78 21.46 34.97
CA ASP A 200 -12.16 21.99 36.17
C ASP A 200 -12.88 23.33 36.50
N GLU A 201 -13.98 23.25 37.22
CA GLU A 201 -14.46 24.37 38.04
C GLU A 201 -13.61 24.39 39.31
N ALA A 202 -12.78 25.41 39.42
CA ALA A 202 -12.22 25.87 40.67
C ALA A 202 -12.55 27.34 40.87
#